data_52d810e0d3a21335f8d1fb6299624955
#
_entry.id   52d810e0d3a21335f8d1fb6299624955
#
_cell.length_a   1.000
_cell.length_b   1.000
_cell.length_c   1.000
_cell.angle_alpha   90.00
_cell.angle_beta   90.00
_cell.angle_gamma   90.00
#
_symmetry.space_group_name_H-M   'P 1'
#
loop_
_entity.id
_entity.type
_entity.pdbx_description
1 polymer ?
#
loop_
_entity_poly.entity_id
_entity_poly.type
_entity_poly.pdbx_seq_one_letter_code
_entity_poly.pdbx_strand_id
1 'polypeptide(L)'
;MQLSINRIQNFARAAMVLGVLLAATQSRAQAPYYAGKTITIVRGGGAGGSGEFQSRALIPYLKKYVPGNPTIVMEFMDGASGRKAANYFYTAKPDGLKIAGSLDITIADGRRSGIL
;
A
#
# COMPACT_ATOMS: atom_id res chain seq x y z
N MET A 1 17.31 -21.45 -57.57
CA MET A 1 16.64 -20.17 -57.28
C MET A 1 15.68 -20.25 -56.08
N GLN A 2 14.94 -21.35 -55.88
CA GLN A 2 14.01 -21.55 -54.74
C GLN A 2 14.66 -21.63 -53.35
N LEU A 3 15.85 -22.22 -53.25
CA LEU A 3 16.60 -22.37 -51.98
C LEU A 3 17.04 -21.03 -51.35
N SER A 4 17.26 -20.00 -52.16
CA SER A 4 17.67 -18.68 -51.70
C SER A 4 16.51 -17.90 -51.08
N ILE A 5 15.32 -18.04 -51.65
CA ILE A 5 14.09 -17.34 -51.17
C ILE A 5 13.66 -17.88 -49.81
N ASN A 6 13.69 -19.19 -49.61
CA ASN A 6 13.32 -19.80 -48.34
C ASN A 6 14.27 -19.42 -47.20
N ARG A 7 15.54 -19.25 -47.49
CA ARG A 7 16.53 -18.77 -46.49
C ARG A 7 16.22 -17.35 -46.05
N ILE A 8 15.92 -16.44 -46.97
CA ILE A 8 15.57 -15.05 -46.69
C ILE A 8 14.26 -14.96 -45.85
N GLN A 9 13.26 -15.78 -46.24
CA GLN A 9 12.00 -15.81 -45.49
C GLN A 9 12.17 -16.34 -44.06
N ASN A 10 13.02 -17.35 -43.87
CA ASN A 10 13.28 -17.87 -42.51
C ASN A 10 14.07 -16.89 -41.66
N PHE A 11 15.02 -16.15 -42.24
CA PHE A 11 15.71 -15.05 -41.52
C PHE A 11 14.77 -13.92 -41.12
N ALA A 12 13.84 -13.53 -42.02
CA ALA A 12 12.85 -12.50 -41.72
C ALA A 12 11.89 -12.94 -40.62
N ARG A 13 11.47 -14.21 -40.61
CA ARG A 13 10.62 -14.78 -39.53
C ARG A 13 11.36 -14.86 -38.22
N ALA A 14 12.60 -15.27 -38.18
CA ALA A 14 13.42 -15.32 -37.00
C ALA A 14 13.67 -13.93 -36.42
N ALA A 15 13.94 -12.92 -37.22
CA ALA A 15 14.10 -11.53 -36.81
C ALA A 15 12.81 -10.94 -36.22
N MET A 16 11.65 -11.31 -36.82
CA MET A 16 10.34 -10.85 -36.31
C MET A 16 10.02 -11.45 -34.94
N VAL A 17 10.28 -12.74 -34.74
CA VAL A 17 10.08 -13.42 -33.45
C VAL A 17 11.02 -12.85 -32.38
N LEU A 18 12.27 -12.59 -32.71
CA LEU A 18 13.25 -12.00 -31.80
C LEU A 18 12.84 -10.56 -31.41
N GLY A 19 12.32 -9.78 -32.35
CA GLY A 19 11.80 -8.44 -32.10
C GLY A 19 10.61 -8.41 -31.14
N VAL A 20 9.69 -9.37 -31.26
CA VAL A 20 8.53 -9.51 -30.36
C VAL A 20 8.96 -9.92 -28.95
N LEU A 21 9.95 -10.82 -28.83
CA LEU A 21 10.52 -11.23 -27.55
C LEU A 21 11.23 -10.08 -26.83
N LEU A 22 11.94 -9.24 -27.54
CA LEU A 22 12.62 -8.05 -26.97
C LEU A 22 11.61 -6.95 -26.54
N ALA A 23 10.50 -6.81 -27.25
CA ALA A 23 9.45 -5.86 -26.86
C ALA A 23 8.71 -6.28 -25.58
N ALA A 24 8.59 -7.57 -25.31
CA ALA A 24 7.92 -8.10 -24.12
C ALA A 24 8.70 -7.85 -22.80
N THR A 25 10.00 -7.55 -22.87
CA THR A 25 10.82 -7.30 -21.69
C THR A 25 10.75 -5.87 -21.15
N GLN A 26 10.03 -4.97 -21.80
CA GLN A 26 9.79 -3.62 -21.32
C GLN A 26 8.58 -3.55 -20.36
N SER A 27 8.43 -4.52 -19.47
CA SER A 27 7.58 -4.36 -18.30
C SER A 27 8.23 -3.30 -17.41
N ARG A 28 7.86 -2.05 -17.61
CA ARG A 28 8.25 -0.96 -16.70
C ARG A 28 7.68 -1.35 -15.34
N ALA A 29 8.56 -1.74 -14.43
CA ALA A 29 8.20 -1.84 -13.03
C ALA A 29 7.63 -0.48 -12.63
N GLN A 30 6.31 -0.39 -12.48
CA GLN A 30 5.66 0.83 -12.00
C GLN A 30 6.32 1.18 -10.66
N ALA A 31 6.74 2.43 -10.51
CA ALA A 31 7.31 2.89 -9.25
C ALA A 31 6.34 2.51 -8.12
N PRO A 32 6.84 1.95 -7.01
CA PRO A 32 5.99 1.52 -5.91
C PRO A 32 5.10 2.67 -5.46
N TYR A 33 3.81 2.40 -5.30
CA TYR A 33 2.82 3.43 -4.94
C TYR A 33 3.23 4.26 -3.73
N TYR A 34 3.90 3.65 -2.76
CA TYR A 34 4.32 4.29 -1.52
C TYR A 34 5.68 5.00 -1.59
N ALA A 35 6.38 4.96 -2.74
CA ALA A 35 7.67 5.64 -2.88
C ALA A 35 7.52 7.15 -2.66
N GLY A 36 8.30 7.69 -1.71
CA GLY A 36 8.29 9.10 -1.35
C GLY A 36 7.01 9.57 -0.62
N LYS A 37 6.11 8.64 -0.24
CA LYS A 37 4.90 8.97 0.51
C LYS A 37 5.05 8.72 2.01
N THR A 38 4.16 9.33 2.78
CA THR A 38 4.06 9.13 4.23
C THR A 38 2.80 8.34 4.55
N ILE A 39 2.96 7.25 5.30
CA ILE A 39 1.87 6.48 5.88
C ILE A 39 1.67 6.97 7.31
N THR A 40 0.45 7.34 7.66
CA THR A 40 0.08 7.79 9.00
C THR A 40 -0.69 6.70 9.74
N ILE A 41 -0.16 6.29 10.89
CA ILE A 41 -0.87 5.37 11.81
C ILE A 41 -1.65 6.23 12.77
N VAL A 42 -2.97 6.29 12.61
CA VAL A 42 -3.88 7.05 13.48
C VAL A 42 -4.29 6.18 14.66
N ARG A 43 -4.11 6.70 15.87
CA ARG A 43 -4.49 6.01 17.10
C ARG A 43 -5.43 6.86 17.95
N GLY A 44 -6.44 6.20 18.53
CA GLY A 44 -7.22 6.74 19.64
C GLY A 44 -6.44 6.65 20.95
N GLY A 45 -6.43 7.72 21.72
CA GLY A 45 -5.71 7.84 23.00
C GLY A 45 -4.40 8.61 22.91
N GLY A 46 -3.85 8.94 24.08
CA GLY A 46 -2.63 9.73 24.21
C GLY A 46 -1.35 8.92 23.92
N ALA A 47 -0.24 9.64 23.76
CA ALA A 47 1.09 9.05 23.68
C ALA A 47 1.49 8.44 25.04
N GLY A 48 2.35 7.41 25.02
CA GLY A 48 2.91 6.76 26.21
C GLY A 48 2.15 5.52 26.69
N GLY A 49 1.03 5.15 26.09
CA GLY A 49 0.28 3.94 26.43
C GLY A 49 0.85 2.66 25.80
N SER A 50 0.43 1.49 26.35
CA SER A 50 0.83 0.17 25.83
C SER A 50 0.61 0.00 24.32
N GLY A 51 -0.42 0.64 23.83
CA GLY A 51 -0.73 0.60 22.41
C GLY A 51 0.25 1.39 21.53
N GLU A 52 0.94 2.41 22.05
CA GLU A 52 2.02 3.07 21.32
C GLU A 52 3.18 2.10 21.11
N PHE A 53 3.58 1.39 22.16
CA PHE A 53 4.67 0.39 22.05
C PHE A 53 4.36 -0.67 21.02
N GLN A 54 3.13 -1.19 20.99
CA GLN A 54 2.70 -2.17 19.97
C GLN A 54 2.81 -1.60 18.56
N SER A 55 2.32 -0.38 18.34
CA SER A 55 2.38 0.25 17.02
C SER A 55 3.81 0.60 16.61
N ARG A 56 4.66 1.05 17.54
CA ARG A 56 6.08 1.30 17.28
C ARG A 56 6.83 0.04 16.91
N ALA A 57 6.52 -1.10 17.54
CA ALA A 57 7.11 -2.38 17.19
C ALA A 57 6.77 -2.82 15.75
N LEU A 58 5.62 -2.38 15.23
CA LEU A 58 5.18 -2.71 13.86
C LEU A 58 5.88 -1.88 12.78
N ILE A 59 6.33 -0.66 13.09
CA ILE A 59 6.92 0.27 12.12
C ILE A 59 8.11 -0.32 11.35
N PRO A 60 9.09 -1.00 11.97
CA PRO A 60 10.22 -1.59 11.26
C PRO A 60 9.78 -2.64 10.22
N TYR A 61 8.77 -3.43 10.58
CA TYR A 61 8.22 -4.45 9.66
C TYR A 61 7.51 -3.80 8.49
N LEU A 62 6.69 -2.78 8.73
CA LEU A 62 6.03 -2.03 7.66
C LEU A 62 7.06 -1.40 6.71
N LYS A 63 8.11 -0.77 7.23
CA LYS A 63 9.19 -0.23 6.42
C LYS A 63 9.89 -1.29 5.57
N LYS A 64 10.09 -2.48 6.12
CA LYS A 64 10.78 -3.57 5.42
C LYS A 64 9.95 -4.18 4.29
N TYR A 65 8.63 -4.33 4.51
CA TYR A 65 7.77 -5.09 3.61
C TYR A 65 6.89 -4.24 2.69
N VAL A 66 6.70 -2.95 3.01
CA VAL A 66 5.94 -2.05 2.13
C VAL A 66 6.83 -1.55 0.99
N PRO A 67 6.50 -1.88 -0.27
CA PRO A 67 7.29 -1.44 -1.42
C PRO A 67 7.37 0.08 -1.50
N GLY A 68 8.56 0.61 -1.76
CA GLY A 68 8.78 2.06 -1.87
C GLY A 68 9.31 2.73 -0.62
N ASN A 69 9.54 1.97 0.46
CA ASN A 69 10.14 2.47 1.72
C ASN A 69 9.52 3.79 2.20
N PRO A 70 8.19 3.83 2.46
CA PRO A 70 7.51 5.05 2.86
C PRO A 70 7.99 5.55 4.22
N THR A 71 7.83 6.85 4.44
CA THR A 71 7.91 7.41 5.80
C THR A 71 6.70 6.96 6.60
N ILE A 72 6.89 6.47 7.82
CA ILE A 72 5.78 6.05 8.69
C ILE A 72 5.78 6.94 9.93
N VAL A 73 4.65 7.61 10.16
CA VAL A 73 4.43 8.48 11.31
C VAL A 73 3.24 8.00 12.13
N MET A 74 3.23 8.32 13.40
CA MET A 74 2.10 8.05 14.31
C MET A 74 1.41 9.37 14.64
N GLU A 75 0.09 9.35 14.58
CA GLU A 75 -0.77 10.46 14.98
C GLU A 75 -1.69 9.99 16.10
N PHE A 76 -1.63 10.71 17.23
CA PHE A 76 -2.43 10.40 18.41
C PHE A 76 -3.60 11.36 18.50
N MET A 77 -4.82 10.80 18.58
CA MET A 77 -6.05 11.58 18.76
C MET A 77 -6.72 11.16 20.04
N ASP A 78 -6.40 11.88 21.11
CA ASP A 78 -7.04 11.65 22.39
C ASP A 78 -8.46 12.24 22.44
N GLY A 79 -9.33 11.58 23.17
CA GLY A 79 -10.69 12.03 23.46
C GLY A 79 -11.79 11.02 23.11
N ALA A 80 -12.85 11.10 23.91
CA ALA A 80 -14.08 10.32 23.77
C ALA A 80 -13.84 8.80 23.59
N SER A 81 -12.91 8.23 24.35
CA SER A 81 -12.57 6.80 24.29
C SER A 81 -12.23 6.32 22.85
N GLY A 82 -11.47 7.14 22.11
CA GLY A 82 -11.06 6.82 20.73
C GLY A 82 -12.07 7.16 19.65
N ARG A 83 -13.28 7.61 19.97
CA ARG A 83 -14.30 8.00 18.97
C ARG A 83 -13.85 9.15 18.06
N LYS A 84 -13.06 10.08 18.61
CA LYS A 84 -12.49 11.17 17.81
C LYS A 84 -11.61 10.62 16.67
N ALA A 85 -10.71 9.70 16.99
CA ALA A 85 -9.85 9.05 16.01
C ALA A 85 -10.65 8.23 14.99
N ALA A 86 -11.68 7.51 15.45
CA ALA A 86 -12.55 6.75 14.58
C ALA A 86 -13.28 7.66 13.58
N ASN A 87 -13.90 8.74 14.01
CA ASN A 87 -14.58 9.69 13.12
C ASN A 87 -13.62 10.33 12.13
N TYR A 88 -12.43 10.71 12.57
CA TYR A 88 -11.40 11.23 11.68
C TYR A 88 -11.01 10.21 10.61
N PHE A 89 -10.83 8.96 11.00
CA PHE A 89 -10.46 7.89 10.07
C PHE A 89 -11.57 7.62 9.05
N TYR A 90 -12.83 7.64 9.47
CA TYR A 90 -13.99 7.48 8.58
C TYR A 90 -14.13 8.58 7.54
N THR A 91 -13.76 9.81 7.88
CA THR A 91 -13.82 10.97 6.97
C THR A 91 -12.54 11.15 6.15
N ALA A 92 -11.50 10.35 6.42
CA ALA A 92 -10.25 10.42 5.71
C ALA A 92 -10.40 9.93 4.27
N LYS A 93 -9.58 10.48 3.37
CA LYS A 93 -9.53 9.98 1.98
C LYS A 93 -9.10 8.50 1.97
N PRO A 94 -9.78 7.66 1.18
CA PRO A 94 -9.42 6.24 1.04
C PRO A 94 -8.24 6.06 0.06
N ASP A 95 -7.13 6.73 0.33
CA ASP A 95 -5.92 6.72 -0.50
C ASP A 95 -4.87 5.69 -0.05
N GLY A 96 -5.17 4.89 0.97
CA GLY A 96 -4.25 3.90 1.51
C GLY A 96 -3.07 4.48 2.30
N LEU A 97 -3.04 5.78 2.57
CA LEU A 97 -1.95 6.44 3.32
C LEU A 97 -2.27 6.58 4.82
N LYS A 98 -3.47 6.18 5.25
CA LYS A 98 -3.86 6.17 6.66
C LYS A 98 -4.20 4.77 7.13
N ILE A 99 -3.65 4.39 8.26
CA ILE A 99 -3.88 3.09 8.91
C ILE A 99 -4.45 3.36 10.30
N ALA A 100 -5.53 2.68 10.62
CA ALA A 100 -6.07 2.71 11.97
C ALA A 100 -5.25 1.79 12.88
N GLY A 101 -4.57 2.37 13.87
CA GLY A 101 -3.83 1.64 14.88
C GLY A 101 -4.68 1.42 16.13
N SER A 102 -5.46 0.35 16.23
CA SER A 102 -6.37 0.08 17.34
C SER A 102 -7.48 1.14 17.46
N LEU A 103 -8.43 1.06 16.57
CA LEU A 103 -9.75 1.65 16.80
C LEU A 103 -10.56 0.60 17.56
N ASP A 104 -11.25 1.02 18.61
CA ASP A 104 -12.28 0.17 19.20
C ASP A 104 -13.47 0.12 18.24
N ILE A 105 -13.45 -0.89 17.38
CA ILE A 105 -14.46 -1.09 16.32
C ILE A 105 -15.85 -1.30 16.93
N THR A 106 -15.92 -1.74 18.18
CA THR A 106 -17.18 -1.91 18.92
C THR A 106 -17.91 -0.60 19.11
N ILE A 107 -17.21 0.52 19.11
CA ILE A 107 -17.78 1.86 19.26
C ILE A 107 -18.19 2.45 17.92
N ALA A 108 -17.55 2.03 16.83
CA ALA A 108 -17.85 2.51 15.48
C ALA A 108 -19.08 1.86 14.87
N ASP A 109 -19.42 0.64 15.30
CA ASP A 109 -20.64 -0.07 14.88
C ASP A 109 -21.78 0.17 15.89
N GLY A 110 -22.45 1.30 15.75
CA GLY A 110 -23.62 1.63 16.58
C GLY A 110 -24.76 0.59 16.55
N ARG A 111 -24.69 -0.39 15.63
CA ARG A 111 -25.63 -1.50 15.55
C ARG A 111 -25.39 -2.59 16.60
N ARG A 112 -24.15 -2.74 17.08
CA ARG A 112 -23.83 -3.74 18.11
C ARG A 112 -24.00 -3.23 19.53
N SER A 113 -24.03 -1.93 19.73
CA SER A 113 -24.17 -1.34 21.07
C SER A 113 -25.62 -1.14 21.53
N GLY A 114 -26.60 -1.52 20.73
CA GLY A 114 -28.02 -1.35 21.11
C GLY A 114 -28.44 0.11 21.31
N ILE A 115 -27.69 1.06 20.75
CA ILE A 115 -27.98 2.50 20.83
C ILE A 115 -28.61 2.97 19.52
N LEU A 116 -29.59 2.24 19.04
CA LEU A 116 -30.59 2.68 18.08
C LEU A 116 -31.96 2.30 18.63
#